data_3975c59bfc6a7b9bd1c3a429e676f16d
#
_entry.id   3975c59bfc6a7b9bd1c3a429e676f16d
#
_cell.length_a   1.000
_cell.length_b   1.000
_cell.length_c   1.000
_cell.angle_alpha   90.00
_cell.angle_beta   90.00
_cell.angle_gamma   90.00
#
_symmetry.space_group_name_H-M   'P 1'
#
loop_
_entity.id
_entity.type
_entity.pdbx_description
1 polymer ?
#
loop_
_entity_poly.entity_id
_entity_poly.type
_entity_poly.pdbx_seq_one_letter_code
_entity_poly.pdbx_strand_id
1 'polypeptide(L)'
;MIDLPSVDKEHDEGKLLAHKAFWNVKDTHQLNADARFEATITEMIFVSDEIPDGNYVLNLQIASFENDASPSKPILYSVVNY
;
A
#
# COMPACT_ATOMS: atom_id res chain seq x y z
N MET A 1 1.42 -1.79 3.81
CA MET A 1 2.64 -1.00 3.44
C MET A 1 3.81 -1.94 3.29
N ILE A 2 4.65 -1.70 2.32
CA ILE A 2 5.86 -2.50 2.10
C ILE A 2 7.03 -1.58 1.73
N ASP A 3 8.25 -2.05 1.98
CA ASP A 3 9.48 -1.33 1.64
C ASP A 3 10.03 -1.69 0.25
N LEU A 4 9.32 -2.52 -0.49
CA LEU A 4 9.67 -2.88 -1.85
C LEU A 4 9.13 -1.86 -2.86
N PRO A 5 9.74 -1.77 -4.07
CA PRO A 5 9.24 -0.88 -5.11
C PRO A 5 7.83 -1.21 -5.59
N SER A 6 7.41 -2.47 -5.51
CA SER A 6 6.08 -2.90 -5.90
C SER A 6 5.72 -4.23 -5.23
N VAL A 7 4.41 -4.47 -5.05
CA VAL A 7 3.90 -5.78 -4.63
C VAL A 7 4.00 -6.80 -5.75
N ASP A 8 4.13 -6.37 -7.00
CA ASP A 8 4.34 -7.23 -8.15
C ASP A 8 5.82 -7.33 -8.53
N LYS A 9 6.15 -8.32 -9.34
CA LYS A 9 7.49 -8.50 -9.87
C LYS A 9 7.84 -7.34 -10.83
N GLU A 10 9.12 -7.00 -10.90
CA GLU A 10 9.63 -5.99 -11.82
C GLU A 10 9.22 -6.27 -13.28
N HIS A 11 9.29 -7.54 -13.68
CA HIS A 11 8.88 -7.98 -15.00
C HIS A 11 7.69 -8.94 -14.91
N ASP A 12 6.48 -8.39 -14.93
CA ASP A 12 5.25 -9.15 -14.84
C ASP A 12 4.43 -9.13 -16.14
N GLU A 13 4.99 -8.57 -17.22
CA GLU A 13 4.33 -8.41 -18.50
C GLU A 13 3.04 -7.56 -18.41
N GLY A 14 2.97 -6.66 -17.43
CA GLY A 14 1.80 -5.81 -17.20
C GLY A 14 0.60 -6.53 -16.60
N LYS A 15 0.78 -7.73 -16.11
CA LYS A 15 -0.33 -8.55 -15.56
C LYS A 15 -0.85 -8.08 -14.21
N LEU A 16 -0.01 -7.43 -13.41
CA LEU A 16 -0.38 -6.88 -12.09
C LEU A 16 -1.08 -7.90 -11.20
N LEU A 17 -0.54 -9.12 -11.13
CA LEU A 17 -1.20 -10.24 -10.45
C LEU A 17 -1.42 -9.97 -8.96
N ALA A 18 -0.41 -9.43 -8.27
CA ALA A 18 -0.53 -9.15 -6.84
C ALA A 18 -1.46 -7.96 -6.58
N HIS A 19 -1.44 -6.93 -7.41
CA HIS A 19 -2.40 -5.82 -7.31
C HIS A 19 -3.83 -6.32 -7.48
N LYS A 20 -4.08 -7.15 -8.49
CA LYS A 20 -5.41 -7.72 -8.73
C LYS A 20 -5.87 -8.58 -7.55
N ALA A 21 -4.98 -9.40 -7.00
CA ALA A 21 -5.30 -10.25 -5.85
C ALA A 21 -5.63 -9.41 -4.62
N PHE A 22 -4.85 -8.37 -4.35
CA PHE A 22 -5.06 -7.50 -3.19
C PHE A 22 -6.41 -6.78 -3.24
N TRP A 23 -6.76 -6.23 -4.40
CA TRP A 23 -8.02 -5.49 -4.57
C TRP A 23 -9.19 -6.36 -4.97
N ASN A 24 -8.99 -7.65 -5.15
CA ASN A 24 -10.03 -8.56 -5.66
C ASN A 24 -10.59 -8.09 -7.01
N VAL A 25 -9.70 -7.64 -7.90
CA VAL A 25 -10.04 -7.18 -9.23
C VAL A 25 -9.75 -8.29 -10.23
N LYS A 26 -10.75 -8.65 -11.04
CA LYS A 26 -10.66 -9.73 -12.03
C LYS A 26 -10.17 -9.22 -13.37
N ASP A 27 -10.57 -8.01 -13.75
CA ASP A 27 -10.23 -7.38 -15.02
C ASP A 27 -9.96 -5.90 -14.78
N THR A 28 -8.77 -5.41 -15.22
CA THR A 28 -8.39 -4.00 -15.04
C THR A 28 -9.22 -3.05 -15.92
N HIS A 29 -9.87 -3.55 -16.94
CA HIS A 29 -10.69 -2.75 -17.85
C HIS A 29 -12.16 -2.70 -17.42
N GLN A 30 -12.59 -3.62 -16.56
CA GLN A 30 -13.96 -3.67 -16.07
C GLN A 30 -13.98 -4.12 -14.62
N LEU A 31 -14.27 -3.17 -13.72
CA LEU A 31 -14.27 -3.45 -12.28
C LEU A 31 -15.50 -4.27 -11.88
N ASN A 32 -15.25 -5.31 -11.10
CA ASN A 32 -16.32 -6.12 -10.52
C ASN A 32 -16.87 -5.46 -9.26
N ALA A 33 -18.11 -5.78 -8.90
CA ALA A 33 -18.80 -5.12 -7.78
C ALA A 33 -18.16 -5.42 -6.41
N ASP A 34 -17.50 -6.56 -6.27
CA ASP A 34 -16.85 -6.98 -5.01
C ASP A 34 -15.38 -6.60 -4.92
N ALA A 35 -14.90 -5.72 -5.81
CA ALA A 35 -13.55 -5.18 -5.71
C ALA A 35 -13.38 -4.33 -4.44
N ARG A 36 -12.20 -4.41 -3.84
CA ARG A 36 -11.90 -3.71 -2.58
C ARG A 36 -11.45 -2.28 -2.83
N PHE A 37 -12.39 -1.40 -3.17
CA PHE A 37 -12.10 -0.01 -3.56
C PHE A 37 -11.46 0.84 -2.44
N GLU A 38 -11.71 0.50 -1.18
CA GLU A 38 -11.20 1.27 -0.05
C GLU A 38 -9.86 0.77 0.49
N ALA A 39 -9.38 -0.37 -0.01
CA ALA A 39 -8.09 -0.90 0.40
C ALA A 39 -6.97 -0.19 -0.36
N THR A 40 -5.86 0.09 0.32
CA THR A 40 -4.74 0.82 -0.26
C THR A 40 -3.44 0.01 -0.18
N ILE A 41 -2.55 0.26 -1.14
CA ILE A 41 -1.19 -0.25 -1.15
C ILE A 41 -0.25 0.96 -1.04
N THR A 42 0.64 0.93 -0.06
CA THR A 42 1.72 1.90 0.08
C THR A 42 3.04 1.17 -0.10
N GLU A 43 3.83 1.62 -1.06
CA GLU A 43 5.06 0.98 -1.49
C GLU A 43 6.25 1.91 -1.29
N MET A 44 7.47 1.36 -1.40
CA MET A 44 8.72 2.11 -1.35
C MET A 44 8.91 2.88 -0.05
N ILE A 45 8.35 2.41 1.06
CA ILE A 45 8.57 3.07 2.35
C ILE A 45 9.96 2.71 2.89
N PHE A 46 10.54 3.64 3.63
CA PHE A 46 11.76 3.37 4.40
C PHE A 46 11.38 3.02 5.83
N VAL A 47 11.89 1.90 6.32
CA VAL A 47 11.71 1.49 7.72
C VAL A 47 13.09 1.34 8.35
N SER A 48 13.38 2.17 9.35
CA SER A 48 14.63 2.10 10.08
C SER A 48 14.75 0.80 10.86
N ASP A 49 15.95 0.21 10.91
CA ASP A 49 16.22 -0.99 11.72
C ASP A 49 16.03 -0.74 13.22
N GLU A 50 15.99 0.53 13.63
CA GLU A 50 15.76 0.92 15.02
C GLU A 50 14.29 0.78 15.44
N ILE A 51 13.37 0.60 14.50
CA ILE A 51 11.94 0.43 14.78
C ILE A 51 11.67 -1.05 15.06
N PRO A 52 11.37 -1.44 16.31
CA PRO A 52 11.07 -2.84 16.61
C PRO A 52 9.70 -3.25 16.09
N ASP A 53 9.50 -4.54 15.92
CA ASP A 53 8.18 -5.09 15.64
C ASP A 53 7.24 -4.78 16.81
N GLY A 54 6.00 -4.47 16.51
CA GLY A 54 5.02 -4.14 17.53
C GLY A 54 3.80 -3.43 16.98
N ASN A 55 3.04 -2.86 17.89
CA ASN A 55 1.83 -2.12 17.56
C ASN A 55 2.11 -0.63 17.55
N TYR A 56 1.61 0.04 16.51
CA TYR A 56 1.81 1.49 16.31
C TYR A 56 0.50 2.12 15.86
N VAL A 57 0.37 3.42 16.12
CA VAL A 57 -0.65 4.24 15.47
C VAL A 57 -0.04 4.79 14.19
N LEU A 58 -0.68 4.53 13.06
CA LEU A 58 -0.23 5.01 11.75
C LEU A 58 -0.98 6.29 11.39
N ASN A 59 -0.24 7.34 11.08
CA ASN A 59 -0.76 8.51 10.37
C ASN A 59 -0.24 8.46 8.94
N LEU A 60 -1.10 8.11 8.01
CA LEU A 60 -0.76 8.04 6.59
C LEU A 60 -1.24 9.32 5.90
N GLN A 61 -0.30 10.21 5.61
CA GLN A 61 -0.57 11.43 4.89
C GLN A 61 -0.41 11.21 3.40
N ILE A 62 -1.36 11.70 2.62
CA ILE A 62 -1.40 11.53 1.16
C ILE A 62 -1.46 12.92 0.54
N ALA A 63 -0.65 13.14 -0.50
CA ALA A 63 -0.68 14.39 -1.25
C ALA A 63 -2.01 14.53 -2.01
N SER A 64 -2.49 15.78 -2.17
CA SER A 64 -3.67 16.09 -2.98
C SER A 64 -3.33 15.99 -4.47
N PHE A 65 -3.11 14.78 -4.93
CA PHE A 65 -2.67 14.48 -6.29
C PHE A 65 -3.50 13.32 -6.83
N GLU A 66 -4.48 13.64 -7.66
CA GLU A 66 -5.42 12.66 -8.21
C GLU A 66 -4.81 11.96 -9.42
N ASN A 67 -4.29 10.75 -9.20
CA ASN A 67 -3.73 9.89 -10.23
C ASN A 67 -3.85 8.44 -9.74
N ASP A 68 -3.34 7.50 -10.53
CA ASP A 68 -3.31 6.09 -10.14
C ASP A 68 -2.42 5.83 -8.91
N ALA A 69 -1.46 6.73 -8.67
CA ALA A 69 -0.65 6.73 -7.46
C ALA A 69 -0.34 8.16 -7.04
N SER A 70 -0.11 8.38 -5.75
CA SER A 70 0.29 9.69 -5.24
C SER A 70 1.38 9.54 -4.18
N PRO A 71 2.22 10.58 -3.98
CA PRO A 71 3.17 10.59 -2.88
C PRO A 71 2.46 10.48 -1.53
N SER A 72 3.05 9.74 -0.60
CA SER A 72 2.53 9.60 0.75
C SER A 72 3.63 9.74 1.78
N LYS A 73 3.24 10.04 3.02
CA LYS A 73 4.15 10.14 4.15
C LYS A 73 3.58 9.35 5.32
N PRO A 74 3.99 8.11 5.54
CA PRO A 74 3.58 7.36 6.72
C PRO A 74 4.37 7.81 7.94
N ILE A 75 3.67 8.05 9.05
CA ILE A 75 4.27 8.40 10.34
C ILE A 75 3.75 7.40 11.37
N LEU A 76 4.67 6.75 12.08
CA LEU A 76 4.32 5.81 13.15
C LEU A 76 4.45 6.50 14.51
N TYR A 77 3.45 6.32 15.35
CA TYR A 77 3.48 6.75 16.74
C TYR A 77 3.51 5.52 17.63
N SER A 78 4.40 5.53 18.62
CA SER A 78 4.46 4.45 19.60
C SER A 78 3.19 4.39 20.42
N VAL A 79 2.73 3.18 20.71
CA VAL A 79 1.60 2.97 21.63
C VAL A 79 2.16 2.78 23.03
N VAL A 80 1.69 3.61 23.97
CA VAL A 80 2.08 3.53 25.36
C VAL A 80 0.95 2.89 26.14
N ASN A 81 1.25 1.79 26.82
CA ASN A 81 0.30 1.11 27.69
C ASN A 81 0.44 1.67 29.12
N TYR A 82 -0.64 2.24 29.64
CA TYR A 82 -0.72 2.70 31.02
C TYR A 82 -1.38 1.65 31.90
#